data_60a764d10caa7cc920a860cf25be6d60
#
_entry.id   60a764d10caa7cc920a860cf25be6d60
#
_cell.length_a   1.000
_cell.length_b   1.000
_cell.length_c   1.000
_cell.angle_alpha   90.00
_cell.angle_beta   90.00
_cell.angle_gamma   90.00
#
_symmetry.space_group_name_H-M   'P 1'
#
loop_
_entity.id
_entity.type
_entity.pdbx_description
1 polymer ?
#
loop_
_entity_poly.entity_id
_entity_poly.type
_entity_poly.pdbx_seq_one_letter_code
_entity_poly.pdbx_strand_id
1 'polypeptide(L)'
;DLDIIQINNDLIAITVNWSNIIQFISPDGKRVAETEDVPNNRKLATDGRYVYVSSYGHECGTIDGYVTFTKGYVAKIDVRTFEVVATCEVGYEPEGIAYYNGYLFVANTGGYAFQEDHDYETTVSIIDAGTMQLKKNIDTGQINLYGKLSQSGQYLCINSPGDYYDIP
;
A
#
# COMPACT_ATOMS: atom_id res chain seq x y z
N ASP A 1 3.47 13.33 0.61
CA ASP A 1 3.75 12.20 1.49
C ASP A 1 2.47 11.71 2.14
N LEU A 2 2.35 10.41 2.15
CA LEU A 2 1.14 9.73 2.64
C LEU A 2 1.43 8.80 3.82
N ASP A 3 2.68 8.37 3.96
CA ASP A 3 3.10 7.52 5.07
C ASP A 3 4.58 7.68 5.37
N ILE A 4 4.94 7.37 6.60
CA ILE A 4 6.31 7.34 7.11
C ILE A 4 6.48 6.13 8.03
N ILE A 5 7.58 5.40 7.87
CA ILE A 5 7.88 4.25 8.72
C ILE A 5 9.36 4.22 9.11
N GLN A 6 9.61 3.95 10.38
CA GLN A 6 10.96 3.65 10.84
C GLN A 6 11.30 2.19 10.50
N ILE A 7 12.40 1.98 9.80
CA ILE A 7 12.86 0.64 9.39
C ILE A 7 13.75 0.05 10.49
N ASN A 8 14.68 0.87 10.97
CA ASN A 8 15.59 0.55 12.06
C ASN A 8 16.08 1.85 12.74
N ASN A 9 17.08 1.78 13.60
CA ASN A 9 17.57 2.95 14.34
C ASN A 9 18.19 4.03 13.46
N ASP A 10 18.60 3.69 12.23
CA ASP A 10 19.37 4.58 11.35
C ASP A 10 18.64 4.96 10.08
N LEU A 11 17.44 4.35 9.82
CA LEU A 11 16.76 4.49 8.54
C LEU A 11 15.25 4.61 8.68
N ILE A 12 14.70 5.60 8.00
CA ILE A 12 13.27 5.91 7.90
C ILE A 12 12.90 5.97 6.42
N ALA A 13 11.77 5.38 6.03
CA ALA A 13 11.20 5.50 4.69
C ALA A 13 9.98 6.42 4.70
N ILE A 14 9.82 7.18 3.62
CA ILE A 14 8.73 8.14 3.41
C ILE A 14 8.18 7.96 1.99
N THR A 15 6.87 7.86 1.85
CA THR A 15 6.21 7.92 0.54
C THR A 15 6.15 9.36 0.03
N VAL A 16 6.56 9.60 -1.21
CA VAL A 16 6.45 10.91 -1.88
C VAL A 16 5.63 10.71 -3.15
N ASN A 17 4.32 10.67 -2.97
CA ASN A 17 3.35 10.24 -3.98
C ASN A 17 3.44 11.02 -5.30
N TRP A 18 3.44 12.36 -5.26
CA TRP A 18 3.50 13.20 -6.46
C TRP A 18 4.80 13.06 -7.27
N SER A 19 5.87 12.58 -6.63
CA SER A 19 7.15 12.35 -7.30
C SER A 19 7.38 10.89 -7.67
N ASN A 20 6.44 10.00 -7.33
CA ASN A 20 6.52 8.55 -7.57
C ASN A 20 7.76 7.89 -6.95
N ILE A 21 8.28 8.45 -5.85
CA ILE A 21 9.47 7.95 -5.18
C ILE A 21 9.20 7.53 -3.74
N ILE A 22 10.03 6.64 -3.24
CA ILE A 22 10.18 6.37 -1.82
C ILE A 22 11.50 6.98 -1.37
N GLN A 23 11.43 7.95 -0.48
CA GLN A 23 12.60 8.62 0.06
C GLN A 23 13.07 7.93 1.35
N PHE A 24 14.36 7.73 1.46
CA PHE A 24 15.01 7.22 2.67
C PHE A 24 15.82 8.32 3.34
N ILE A 25 15.62 8.50 4.63
CA ILE A 25 16.32 9.49 5.45
C ILE A 25 16.89 8.85 6.72
N SER A 26 17.92 9.47 7.25
CA SER A 26 18.41 9.18 8.61
C SER A 26 17.56 9.90 9.67
N PRO A 27 17.59 9.50 10.95
CA PRO A 27 16.83 10.14 12.03
C PRO A 27 17.13 11.63 12.25
N ASP A 28 18.29 12.11 11.82
CA ASP A 28 18.65 13.54 11.83
C ASP A 28 18.13 14.30 10.59
N GLY A 29 17.32 13.64 9.75
CA GLY A 29 16.63 14.25 8.61
C GLY A 29 17.46 14.34 7.34
N LYS A 30 18.65 13.75 7.28
CA LYS A 30 19.47 13.76 6.07
C LYS A 30 18.98 12.70 5.08
N ARG A 31 18.92 13.08 3.82
CA ARG A 31 18.63 12.15 2.72
C ARG A 31 19.74 11.09 2.61
N VAL A 32 19.34 9.84 2.58
CA VAL A 32 20.23 8.67 2.42
C VAL A 32 20.14 8.15 0.99
N ALA A 33 18.93 7.90 0.50
CA ALA A 33 18.68 7.35 -0.83
C ALA A 33 17.24 7.64 -1.27
N GLU A 34 16.93 7.24 -2.50
CA GLU A 34 15.55 7.15 -2.98
C GLU A 34 15.38 5.95 -3.91
N THR A 35 14.17 5.41 -3.94
CA THR A 35 13.72 4.44 -4.94
C THR A 35 12.76 5.16 -5.87
N GLU A 36 13.07 5.16 -7.17
CA GLU A 36 12.25 5.75 -8.22
C GLU A 36 11.22 4.76 -8.76
N ASP A 37 10.31 5.23 -9.60
CA ASP A 37 9.33 4.43 -10.35
C ASP A 37 8.38 3.58 -9.48
N VAL A 38 7.94 4.14 -8.33
CA VAL A 38 6.83 3.59 -7.56
C VAL A 38 5.63 4.55 -7.69
N PRO A 39 4.92 4.51 -8.83
CA PRO A 39 3.83 5.45 -9.12
C PRO A 39 2.70 5.30 -8.11
N ASN A 40 2.07 6.42 -7.78
CA ASN A 40 0.91 6.48 -6.91
C ASN A 40 1.10 5.66 -5.61
N ASN A 41 2.32 5.74 -5.02
CA ASN A 41 2.67 5.06 -3.79
C ASN A 41 1.82 5.56 -2.60
N ARG A 42 1.41 4.65 -1.72
CA ARG A 42 0.45 4.93 -0.64
C ARG A 42 1.04 4.66 0.75
N LYS A 43 0.99 3.44 1.23
CA LYS A 43 1.35 3.06 2.60
C LYS A 43 2.55 2.14 2.64
N LEU A 44 3.21 2.12 3.78
CA LEU A 44 4.46 1.41 4.01
C LEU A 44 4.32 0.34 5.10
N ALA A 45 4.97 -0.79 4.88
CA ALA A 45 5.27 -1.78 5.90
C ALA A 45 6.74 -2.21 5.81
N THR A 46 7.29 -2.81 6.84
CA THR A 46 8.67 -3.31 6.83
C THR A 46 8.83 -4.54 7.72
N ASP A 47 9.78 -5.39 7.35
CA ASP A 47 10.29 -6.49 8.18
C ASP A 47 11.70 -6.18 8.73
N GLY A 48 12.17 -4.93 8.55
CA GLY A 48 13.50 -4.45 8.94
C GLY A 48 14.58 -4.64 7.86
N ARG A 49 14.37 -5.55 6.89
CA ARG A 49 15.26 -5.79 5.74
C ARG A 49 14.69 -5.25 4.43
N TYR A 50 13.39 -5.30 4.29
CA TYR A 50 12.67 -4.82 3.12
C TYR A 50 11.63 -3.78 3.54
N VAL A 51 11.39 -2.84 2.64
CA VAL A 51 10.22 -1.97 2.69
C VAL A 51 9.22 -2.46 1.66
N TYR A 52 7.97 -2.55 2.06
CA TYR A 52 6.85 -2.94 1.22
C TYR A 52 5.95 -1.72 1.05
N VAL A 53 5.60 -1.42 -0.20
CA VAL A 53 4.85 -0.21 -0.56
C VAL A 53 3.62 -0.61 -1.34
N SER A 54 2.44 -0.22 -0.87
CA SER A 54 1.22 -0.31 -1.68
C SER A 54 1.21 0.82 -2.71
N SER A 55 0.78 0.51 -3.93
CA SER A 55 0.71 1.44 -5.05
C SER A 55 -0.59 1.22 -5.81
N TYR A 56 -1.26 2.31 -6.20
CA TYR A 56 -2.44 2.25 -7.08
C TYR A 56 -2.08 1.81 -8.51
N GLY A 57 -0.80 1.76 -8.85
CA GLY A 57 -0.35 1.51 -10.19
C GLY A 57 -0.35 2.79 -11.05
N HIS A 58 -0.58 2.62 -12.34
CA HIS A 58 -0.57 3.73 -13.29
C HIS A 58 -1.95 4.30 -13.51
N GLU A 59 -2.02 5.61 -13.74
CA GLU A 59 -3.22 6.25 -14.24
C GLU A 59 -3.56 5.70 -15.62
N CYS A 60 -4.82 5.32 -15.83
CA CYS A 60 -5.28 4.73 -17.09
C CYS A 60 -6.43 5.50 -17.76
N GLY A 61 -6.97 6.50 -17.10
CA GLY A 61 -8.05 7.32 -17.66
C GLY A 61 -8.69 8.23 -16.64
N THR A 62 -9.86 8.74 -16.99
CA THR A 62 -10.70 9.56 -16.11
C THR A 62 -12.16 9.22 -16.39
N ILE A 63 -12.91 8.91 -15.34
CA ILE A 63 -14.36 8.67 -15.40
C ILE A 63 -15.04 9.67 -14.48
N ASP A 64 -16.02 10.40 -14.98
CA ASP A 64 -16.79 11.44 -14.26
C ASP A 64 -15.92 12.47 -13.51
N GLY A 65 -14.73 12.77 -14.06
CA GLY A 65 -13.78 13.70 -13.47
C GLY A 65 -12.83 13.09 -12.42
N TYR A 66 -12.95 11.81 -12.14
CA TYR A 66 -12.03 11.06 -11.26
C TYR A 66 -11.00 10.31 -12.08
N VAL A 67 -9.74 10.36 -11.63
CA VAL A 67 -8.66 9.59 -12.22
C VAL A 67 -8.88 8.11 -11.91
N THR A 68 -8.73 7.25 -12.91
CA THR A 68 -8.78 5.80 -12.78
C THR A 68 -7.39 5.20 -12.86
N PHE A 69 -7.20 4.05 -12.24
CA PHE A 69 -5.91 3.37 -12.14
C PHE A 69 -6.00 1.96 -12.69
N THR A 70 -4.85 1.42 -13.10
CA THR A 70 -4.70 -0.02 -13.34
C THR A 70 -4.88 -0.78 -12.02
N LYS A 71 -4.90 -2.11 -12.07
CA LYS A 71 -4.77 -2.87 -10.81
C LYS A 71 -3.53 -2.45 -10.07
N GLY A 72 -3.68 -2.31 -8.76
CA GLY A 72 -2.61 -1.94 -7.87
C GLY A 72 -1.63 -3.08 -7.60
N TYR A 73 -0.54 -2.74 -6.97
CA TYR A 73 0.48 -3.74 -6.61
C TYR A 73 1.16 -3.37 -5.30
N VAL A 74 1.92 -4.32 -4.76
CA VAL A 74 2.89 -4.09 -3.70
C VAL A 74 4.29 -4.17 -4.29
N ALA A 75 5.10 -3.13 -4.10
CA ALA A 75 6.53 -3.15 -4.38
C ALA A 75 7.32 -3.60 -3.15
N LYS A 76 8.34 -4.45 -3.34
CA LYS A 76 9.32 -4.87 -2.33
C LYS A 76 10.66 -4.22 -2.63
N ILE A 77 11.17 -3.40 -1.71
CA ILE A 77 12.41 -2.65 -1.84
C ILE A 77 13.45 -3.22 -0.88
N ASP A 78 14.64 -3.60 -1.35
CA ASP A 78 15.76 -4.00 -0.49
C ASP A 78 16.43 -2.74 0.08
N VAL A 79 16.49 -2.59 1.40
CA VAL A 79 17.05 -1.41 2.07
C VAL A 79 18.57 -1.29 1.98
N ARG A 80 19.26 -2.28 1.40
CA ARG A 80 20.71 -2.22 1.17
C ARG A 80 21.06 -1.65 -0.19
N THR A 81 20.17 -1.84 -1.19
CA THR A 81 20.37 -1.35 -2.56
C THR A 81 19.43 -0.22 -2.91
N PHE A 82 18.32 -0.08 -2.16
CA PHE A 82 17.23 0.86 -2.42
C PHE A 82 16.52 0.62 -3.76
N GLU A 83 16.57 -0.61 -4.25
CA GLU A 83 15.96 -1.00 -5.51
C GLU A 83 14.70 -1.84 -5.26
N VAL A 84 13.73 -1.71 -6.17
CA VAL A 84 12.58 -2.63 -6.21
C VAL A 84 13.08 -3.99 -6.70
N VAL A 85 12.98 -5.00 -5.84
CA VAL A 85 13.47 -6.36 -6.12
C VAL A 85 12.35 -7.32 -6.52
N ALA A 86 11.10 -6.98 -6.24
CA ALA A 86 9.93 -7.76 -6.63
C ALA A 86 8.64 -6.92 -6.51
N THR A 87 7.62 -7.31 -7.24
CA THR A 87 6.26 -6.78 -7.13
C THR A 87 5.23 -7.90 -7.04
N CYS A 88 4.05 -7.59 -6.50
CA CYS A 88 2.90 -8.49 -6.49
C CYS A 88 1.63 -7.69 -6.80
N GLU A 89 0.94 -8.06 -7.89
CA GLU A 89 -0.36 -7.47 -8.21
C GLU A 89 -1.39 -7.83 -7.13
N VAL A 90 -2.25 -6.87 -6.79
CA VAL A 90 -3.35 -7.01 -5.82
C VAL A 90 -4.65 -6.48 -6.43
N GLY A 91 -5.59 -6.01 -5.62
CA GLY A 91 -6.81 -5.37 -6.11
C GLY A 91 -6.61 -3.93 -6.57
N TYR A 92 -7.72 -3.25 -6.81
CA TYR A 92 -7.71 -1.85 -7.20
C TYR A 92 -7.50 -0.94 -5.98
N GLU A 93 -6.71 0.10 -6.20
CA GLU A 93 -6.41 1.17 -5.23
C GLU A 93 -6.07 0.65 -3.82
N PRO A 94 -5.01 -0.20 -3.71
CA PRO A 94 -4.61 -0.74 -2.41
C PRO A 94 -4.06 0.37 -1.51
N GLU A 95 -4.65 0.55 -0.33
CA GLU A 95 -4.24 1.54 0.65
C GLU A 95 -3.40 0.92 1.77
N GLY A 96 -4.04 0.46 2.82
CA GLY A 96 -3.37 -0.07 4.01
C GLY A 96 -2.54 -1.30 3.72
N ILE A 97 -1.34 -1.34 4.29
CA ILE A 97 -0.46 -2.51 4.24
C ILE A 97 0.13 -2.78 5.62
N ALA A 98 0.23 -4.05 6.00
CA ALA A 98 0.92 -4.48 7.21
C ALA A 98 1.74 -5.74 6.94
N TYR A 99 2.89 -5.83 7.60
CA TYR A 99 3.70 -7.05 7.62
C TYR A 99 3.48 -7.80 8.95
N TYR A 100 3.18 -9.08 8.88
CA TYR A 100 3.06 -9.92 10.05
C TYR A 100 3.45 -11.36 9.73
N ASN A 101 4.40 -11.90 10.48
CA ASN A 101 4.81 -13.30 10.48
C ASN A 101 5.08 -13.88 9.07
N GLY A 102 5.83 -13.14 8.24
CA GLY A 102 6.21 -13.56 6.89
C GLY A 102 5.15 -13.27 5.81
N TYR A 103 4.03 -12.64 6.16
CA TYR A 103 2.99 -12.27 5.24
C TYR A 103 2.74 -10.76 5.22
N LEU A 104 2.29 -10.28 4.07
CA LEU A 104 1.75 -8.94 3.90
C LEU A 104 0.24 -9.04 3.80
N PHE A 105 -0.43 -8.09 4.43
CA PHE A 105 -1.88 -7.90 4.37
C PHE A 105 -2.13 -6.55 3.74
N VAL A 106 -2.89 -6.50 2.67
CA VAL A 106 -3.11 -5.31 1.85
C VAL A 106 -4.60 -5.08 1.67
N ALA A 107 -5.08 -3.94 2.13
CA ALA A 107 -6.47 -3.57 1.97
C ALA A 107 -6.69 -2.95 0.59
N ASN A 108 -7.58 -3.55 -0.21
CA ASN A 108 -7.97 -3.04 -1.51
C ASN A 108 -9.26 -2.22 -1.33
N THR A 109 -9.21 -0.94 -1.68
CA THR A 109 -10.36 -0.05 -1.49
C THR A 109 -11.29 -0.03 -2.70
N GLY A 110 -10.77 -0.33 -3.90
CA GLY A 110 -11.48 -0.13 -5.15
C GLY A 110 -11.66 1.33 -5.53
N GLY A 111 -11.13 2.25 -4.70
CA GLY A 111 -11.23 3.68 -4.91
C GLY A 111 -12.62 4.25 -4.64
N TYR A 112 -12.90 5.39 -5.26
CA TYR A 112 -14.20 6.03 -5.16
C TYR A 112 -15.19 5.35 -6.12
N ALA A 113 -16.38 5.05 -5.63
CA ALA A 113 -17.40 4.16 -6.22
C ALA A 113 -17.93 4.48 -7.61
N PHE A 114 -17.49 5.50 -8.23
CA PHE A 114 -18.03 5.94 -9.53
C PHE A 114 -17.19 5.48 -10.72
N GLN A 115 -16.32 4.50 -10.53
CA GLN A 115 -15.51 3.98 -11.61
C GLN A 115 -16.26 2.86 -12.32
N GLU A 116 -16.60 3.09 -13.59
CA GLU A 116 -17.33 2.11 -14.41
C GLU A 116 -16.51 0.82 -14.66
N ASP A 117 -15.19 0.89 -14.54
CA ASP A 117 -14.30 -0.24 -14.82
C ASP A 117 -14.19 -1.23 -13.68
N HIS A 118 -14.56 -0.85 -12.48
CA HIS A 118 -14.55 -1.72 -11.29
C HIS A 118 -15.44 -1.17 -10.17
N ASP A 119 -16.05 -2.07 -9.44
CA ASP A 119 -16.80 -1.76 -8.23
C ASP A 119 -15.86 -1.51 -7.04
N TYR A 120 -16.42 -1.03 -5.93
CA TYR A 120 -15.72 -1.04 -4.64
C TYR A 120 -15.17 -2.42 -4.35
N GLU A 121 -13.92 -2.46 -3.91
CA GLU A 121 -13.37 -3.69 -3.39
C GLU A 121 -13.61 -3.80 -1.87
N THR A 122 -13.88 -5.04 -1.46
CA THR A 122 -14.14 -5.41 -0.06
C THR A 122 -13.05 -6.33 0.47
N THR A 123 -11.91 -6.40 -0.24
CA THR A 123 -10.93 -7.47 -0.04
C THR A 123 -9.68 -7.02 0.69
N VAL A 124 -9.08 -7.97 1.41
CA VAL A 124 -7.70 -7.89 1.90
C VAL A 124 -6.89 -8.98 1.20
N SER A 125 -5.87 -8.57 0.46
CA SER A 125 -4.91 -9.46 -0.18
C SER A 125 -3.88 -9.95 0.82
N ILE A 126 -3.61 -11.26 0.85
CA ILE A 126 -2.54 -11.88 1.65
C ILE A 126 -1.43 -12.32 0.69
N ILE A 127 -0.24 -11.77 0.89
CA ILE A 127 0.95 -12.03 0.08
C ILE A 127 2.00 -12.71 0.95
N ASP A 128 2.66 -13.72 0.44
CA ASP A 128 3.87 -14.28 1.04
C ASP A 128 5.03 -13.28 0.81
N ALA A 129 5.53 -12.68 1.88
CA ALA A 129 6.55 -11.63 1.79
C ALA A 129 7.91 -12.14 1.30
N GLY A 130 8.19 -13.43 1.45
CA GLY A 130 9.42 -14.06 0.95
C GLY A 130 9.41 -14.19 -0.57
N THR A 131 8.32 -14.73 -1.11
CA THR A 131 8.19 -15.05 -2.55
C THR A 131 7.49 -13.97 -3.36
N MET A 132 6.84 -13.01 -2.70
CA MET A 132 5.96 -11.99 -3.31
C MET A 132 4.84 -12.61 -4.16
N GLN A 133 4.29 -13.74 -3.70
CA GLN A 133 3.16 -14.39 -4.34
C GLN A 133 1.87 -14.15 -3.56
N LEU A 134 0.83 -13.74 -4.28
CA LEU A 134 -0.53 -13.66 -3.73
C LEU A 134 -0.99 -15.06 -3.31
N LYS A 135 -1.36 -15.21 -2.05
CA LYS A 135 -1.86 -16.48 -1.49
C LYS A 135 -3.37 -16.53 -1.47
N LYS A 136 -4.01 -15.42 -1.14
CA LYS A 136 -5.45 -15.39 -0.93
C LYS A 136 -5.95 -13.95 -0.92
N ASN A 137 -7.18 -13.74 -1.39
CA ASN A 137 -7.98 -12.57 -1.08
C ASN A 137 -9.06 -12.96 -0.06
N ILE A 138 -9.17 -12.18 0.99
CA ILE A 138 -10.23 -12.31 2.00
C ILE A 138 -11.26 -11.24 1.70
N ASP A 139 -12.49 -11.65 1.43
CA ASP A 139 -13.62 -10.74 1.36
C ASP A 139 -14.05 -10.39 2.79
N THR A 140 -14.04 -9.11 3.11
CA THR A 140 -14.44 -8.59 4.42
C THR A 140 -15.92 -8.21 4.47
N GLY A 141 -16.56 -8.10 3.31
CA GLY A 141 -17.91 -7.56 3.16
C GLY A 141 -18.03 -6.06 3.48
N GLN A 142 -16.91 -5.38 3.71
CA GLN A 142 -16.88 -3.94 4.00
C GLN A 142 -16.21 -3.19 2.85
N ILE A 143 -16.83 -2.10 2.40
CA ILE A 143 -16.30 -1.19 1.38
C ILE A 143 -15.37 -0.16 2.00
N ASN A 144 -14.61 0.55 1.16
CA ASN A 144 -13.73 1.64 1.59
C ASN A 144 -12.80 1.24 2.74
N LEU A 145 -12.07 0.15 2.61
CA LEU A 145 -11.06 -0.28 3.57
C LEU A 145 -9.88 0.71 3.55
N TYR A 146 -10.06 1.84 4.22
CA TYR A 146 -9.18 3.00 4.09
C TYR A 146 -8.29 3.21 5.32
N GLY A 147 -7.09 3.72 5.06
CA GLY A 147 -6.11 4.06 6.09
C GLY A 147 -5.08 2.97 6.34
N LYS A 148 -4.36 3.12 7.44
CA LYS A 148 -3.28 2.20 7.79
C LYS A 148 -3.83 0.95 8.47
N LEU A 149 -3.37 -0.22 8.04
CA LEU A 149 -3.55 -1.45 8.79
C LEU A 149 -2.70 -1.38 10.06
N SER A 150 -3.33 -1.56 11.21
CA SER A 150 -2.66 -1.60 12.50
C SER A 150 -2.71 -3.00 13.11
N GLN A 151 -1.64 -3.37 13.80
CA GLN A 151 -1.55 -4.66 14.48
C GLN A 151 -1.70 -4.51 15.99
N SER A 152 -2.51 -5.37 16.59
CA SER A 152 -2.63 -5.51 18.05
C SER A 152 -2.66 -6.99 18.41
N GLY A 153 -1.57 -7.50 18.97
CA GLY A 153 -1.41 -8.93 19.27
C GLY A 153 -1.49 -9.77 17.98
N GLN A 154 -2.47 -10.67 17.94
CA GLN A 154 -2.74 -11.52 16.79
C GLN A 154 -3.77 -10.94 15.80
N TYR A 155 -4.28 -9.75 16.07
CA TYR A 155 -5.32 -9.09 15.26
C TYR A 155 -4.70 -8.02 14.37
N LEU A 156 -5.23 -7.92 13.16
CA LEU A 156 -5.04 -6.79 12.25
C LEU A 156 -6.34 -6.00 12.20
N CYS A 157 -6.24 -4.70 12.38
CA CYS A 157 -7.36 -3.78 12.38
C CYS A 157 -7.26 -2.86 11.17
N ILE A 158 -8.37 -2.68 10.47
CA ILE A 158 -8.54 -1.71 9.41
C ILE A 158 -9.84 -0.96 9.61
N ASN A 159 -9.86 0.30 9.21
CA ASN A 159 -11.07 1.12 9.23
C ASN A 159 -11.84 0.96 7.92
N SER A 160 -13.17 1.05 8.03
CA SER A 160 -14.06 1.28 6.92
C SER A 160 -14.99 2.44 7.29
N PRO A 161 -14.91 3.60 6.59
CA PRO A 161 -15.85 4.70 6.80
C PRO A 161 -17.21 4.47 6.11
N GLY A 162 -17.40 3.32 5.44
CA GLY A 162 -18.61 3.06 4.67
C GLY A 162 -18.66 3.84 3.36
N ASP A 163 -19.85 4.07 2.83
CA ASP A 163 -20.07 4.72 1.53
C ASP A 163 -20.19 6.24 1.59
N TYR A 164 -20.05 6.84 2.75
CA TYR A 164 -20.25 8.27 3.03
C TYR A 164 -21.68 8.80 2.86
N TYR A 165 -22.62 8.00 2.36
CA TYR A 165 -24.01 8.41 2.14
C TYR A 165 -24.93 7.89 3.24
N ASP A 166 -24.65 6.70 3.78
CA ASP A 166 -25.38 6.07 4.86
C ASP A 166 -24.63 6.22 6.20
N ILE A 167 -24.35 7.46 6.60
CA ILE A 167 -23.86 7.72 7.96
C ILE A 167 -25.08 7.61 8.88
N PRO A 168 -25.14 6.66 9.81
CA PRO A 168 -26.24 6.52 10.75
C PRO A 168 -26.32 7.67 11.74
#